data_87d1bce4e64605bead66b04aa2f17505
#
_entry.id   87d1bce4e64605bead66b04aa2f17505
#
_cell.length_a   1.000
_cell.length_b   1.000
_cell.length_c   1.000
_cell.angle_alpha   90.00
_cell.angle_beta   90.00
_cell.angle_gamma   90.00
#
_symmetry.space_group_name_H-M   'P 1'
#
loop_
_entity.id
_entity.type
_entity.pdbx_description
1 polymer ?
#
loop_
_entity_poly.entity_id
_entity_poly.type
_entity_poly.pdbx_seq_one_letter_code
_entity_poly.pdbx_strand_id
1 'polypeptide(L)'
;MFHTEQDLLANLIVLTPKLARRKFREQIFEAWEWKCAYCDKQLMPDTATIDHILPKHKGGHNVRSNMCCACSSCNRSKASSLLEHWYTEDHKHYSKERFDKLIEWMEQKPCSIKLPSTGKAVPYISNDFYLGWVAT
;
A
#
# COMPACT_ATOMS: atom_id res chain seq x y z
N MET A 1 -5.06 -18.88 -27.81
CA MET A 1 -4.92 -18.81 -27.40
C MET A 1 -4.73 -18.84 -27.17
N PHE A 2 -4.28 -18.94 -26.76
CA PHE A 2 -3.94 -18.85 -26.27
C PHE A 2 -4.15 -18.98 -25.70
N HIS A 3 -4.22 -19.24 -25.38
CA HIS A 3 -4.27 -19.20 -24.63
C HIS A 3 -4.47 -19.52 -23.75
N THR A 4 -4.60 -20.07 -23.48
CA THR A 4 -5.08 -20.14 -22.32
C THR A 4 -4.06 -20.68 -21.45
N GLU A 5 -3.71 -21.86 -21.43
CA GLU A 5 -2.72 -22.27 -20.55
C GLU A 5 -1.56 -21.53 -20.96
N GLN A 6 -1.46 -21.13 -22.09
CA GLN A 6 -0.37 -20.36 -22.47
C GLN A 6 -0.46 -19.10 -21.78
N ASP A 7 -1.61 -18.56 -21.61
CA ASP A 7 -1.75 -17.34 -20.90
C ASP A 7 -1.29 -17.50 -19.50
N LEU A 8 -1.58 -18.62 -18.90
CA LEU A 8 -1.15 -18.82 -17.56
C LEU A 8 0.34 -18.85 -17.48
N LEU A 9 0.97 -19.52 -18.34
CA LEU A 9 2.39 -19.59 -18.29
C LEU A 9 2.96 -18.23 -18.54
N ALA A 10 2.41 -17.52 -19.46
CA ALA A 10 2.90 -16.22 -19.77
C ALA A 10 2.76 -15.34 -18.55
N ASN A 11 1.68 -15.42 -17.87
CA ASN A 11 1.50 -14.59 -16.71
C ASN A 11 2.52 -14.92 -15.66
N LEU A 12 2.80 -16.16 -15.49
CA LEU A 12 3.77 -16.51 -14.50
C LEU A 12 5.13 -16.02 -14.90
N ILE A 13 5.47 -16.23 -16.10
CA ILE A 13 6.74 -15.86 -16.53
C ILE A 13 6.96 -14.42 -16.63
N VAL A 14 5.97 -13.72 -17.02
CA VAL A 14 6.18 -12.33 -17.15
C VAL A 14 5.80 -11.50 -16.02
N LEU A 15 5.79 -11.98 -14.85
CA LEU A 15 5.52 -11.15 -13.74
C LEU A 15 6.74 -10.27 -13.54
N THR A 16 6.89 -9.26 -14.31
CA THR A 16 8.05 -8.41 -14.26
C THR A 16 7.96 -7.49 -13.04
N PRO A 17 9.05 -6.88 -12.66
CA PRO A 17 9.03 -5.93 -11.55
C PRO A 17 8.00 -4.82 -11.75
N LYS A 18 7.85 -4.39 -12.99
CA LYS A 18 6.90 -3.33 -13.26
C LYS A 18 5.49 -3.81 -13.02
N LEU A 19 5.17 -5.02 -13.44
CA LEU A 19 3.84 -5.55 -13.24
C LEU A 19 3.60 -5.84 -11.77
N ALA A 20 4.62 -6.32 -11.09
CA ALA A 20 4.48 -6.59 -9.66
C ALA A 20 4.21 -5.30 -8.90
N ARG A 21 4.88 -4.21 -9.27
CA ARG A 21 4.64 -2.94 -8.60
C ARG A 21 3.22 -2.46 -8.85
N ARG A 22 2.73 -2.65 -10.06
CA ARG A 22 1.38 -2.22 -10.38
C ARG A 22 0.36 -3.01 -9.57
N LYS A 23 0.54 -4.32 -9.49
CA LYS A 23 -0.40 -5.14 -8.75
C LYS A 23 -0.35 -4.83 -7.27
N PHE A 24 0.82 -4.55 -6.75
CA PHE A 24 0.96 -4.21 -5.35
C PHE A 24 0.23 -2.90 -5.06
N ARG A 25 0.38 -1.92 -5.94
CA ARG A 25 -0.31 -0.65 -5.75
C ARG A 25 -1.81 -0.83 -5.80
N GLU A 26 -2.28 -1.63 -6.75
CA GLU A 26 -3.72 -1.86 -6.87
C GLU A 26 -4.28 -2.54 -5.63
N GLN A 27 -3.53 -3.45 -5.03
CA GLN A 27 -3.99 -4.09 -3.82
C GLN A 27 -4.15 -3.10 -2.68
N ILE A 28 -3.24 -2.15 -2.59
CA ILE A 28 -3.36 -1.14 -1.55
C ILE A 28 -4.55 -0.25 -1.83
N PHE A 29 -4.71 0.18 -3.08
CA PHE A 29 -5.85 1.03 -3.42
C PHE A 29 -7.16 0.31 -3.11
N GLU A 30 -7.26 -0.96 -3.44
CA GLU A 30 -8.47 -1.72 -3.18
C GLU A 30 -8.73 -1.90 -1.69
N ALA A 31 -7.67 -2.10 -0.92
CA ALA A 31 -7.82 -2.24 0.52
C ALA A 31 -8.36 -0.96 1.14
N TRP A 32 -8.08 0.19 0.53
CA TRP A 32 -8.60 1.47 1.01
C TRP A 32 -9.85 1.88 0.25
N GLU A 33 -10.40 0.96 -0.56
CA GLU A 33 -11.62 1.17 -1.31
C GLU A 33 -11.52 2.38 -2.24
N TRP A 34 -10.32 2.62 -2.73
CA TRP A 34 -10.04 3.73 -3.65
C TRP A 34 -10.42 5.08 -3.06
N LYS A 35 -10.37 5.19 -1.76
CA LYS A 35 -10.65 6.46 -1.10
C LYS A 35 -9.40 6.99 -0.44
N CYS A 36 -9.26 8.30 -0.43
CA CYS A 36 -8.11 8.90 0.21
C CYS A 36 -8.15 8.61 1.71
N ALA A 37 -7.05 8.11 2.25
CA ALA A 37 -7.02 7.76 3.66
C ALA A 37 -7.18 8.98 4.56
N TYR A 38 -6.92 10.17 4.04
CA TYR A 38 -6.94 11.38 4.86
C TYR A 38 -8.21 12.21 4.70
N CYS A 39 -8.72 12.34 3.51
CA CYS A 39 -9.92 13.16 3.31
C CYS A 39 -11.12 12.38 2.81
N ASP A 40 -10.95 11.10 2.60
CA ASP A 40 -12.04 10.21 2.20
C ASP A 40 -12.59 10.50 0.81
N LYS A 41 -11.86 11.24 0.00
CA LYS A 41 -12.33 11.51 -1.33
C LYS A 41 -12.25 10.26 -2.19
N GLN A 42 -13.29 10.01 -2.98
CA GLN A 42 -13.29 8.86 -3.86
C GLN A 42 -12.30 9.12 -5.01
N LEU A 43 -11.46 8.15 -5.26
CA LEU A 43 -10.42 8.31 -6.27
C LEU A 43 -10.61 7.33 -7.42
N MET A 44 -9.98 7.65 -8.52
CA MET A 44 -10.04 6.82 -9.72
C MET A 44 -8.65 6.29 -10.00
N PRO A 45 -8.50 5.31 -10.86
CA PRO A 45 -7.18 4.75 -11.13
C PRO A 45 -6.14 5.78 -11.55
N ASP A 46 -6.58 6.85 -12.21
CA ASP A 46 -5.63 7.85 -12.66
C ASP A 46 -5.42 8.97 -11.63
N THR A 47 -6.17 8.97 -10.53
CA THR A 47 -6.00 10.02 -9.53
C THR A 47 -5.52 9.49 -8.19
N ALA A 48 -5.52 8.18 -8.03
CA ALA A 48 -5.07 7.59 -6.76
C ALA A 48 -3.56 7.57 -6.70
N THR A 49 -3.00 7.90 -5.56
CA THR A 49 -1.56 7.84 -5.38
C THR A 49 -1.25 7.08 -4.10
N ILE A 50 -0.02 6.64 -4.00
CA ILE A 50 0.44 5.93 -2.82
C ILE A 50 1.18 6.92 -1.95
N ASP A 51 0.86 6.93 -0.67
CA ASP A 51 1.58 7.77 0.27
C ASP A 51 2.24 6.88 1.31
N HIS A 52 3.47 7.23 1.69
CA HIS A 52 4.14 6.53 2.76
C HIS A 52 3.75 7.23 4.05
N ILE A 53 3.00 6.53 4.89
CA ILE A 53 2.50 7.14 6.12
C ILE A 53 3.67 7.65 6.94
N LEU A 54 4.70 6.83 7.14
CA LEU A 54 5.95 7.32 7.71
C LEU A 54 6.84 7.61 6.50
N PRO A 55 7.21 8.85 6.28
CA PRO A 55 7.96 9.22 5.09
C PRO A 55 9.28 8.48 4.97
N LYS A 56 9.67 8.20 3.75
CA LYS A 56 10.91 7.47 3.52
C LYS A 56 12.10 8.21 4.12
N HIS A 57 12.12 9.51 4.06
CA HIS A 57 13.22 10.29 4.63
C HIS A 57 13.31 10.15 6.14
N LYS A 58 12.25 9.70 6.77
CA LYS A 58 12.24 9.55 8.21
C LYS A 58 12.21 8.10 8.63
N GLY A 59 12.68 7.24 7.76
CA GLY A 59 12.78 5.83 8.11
C GLY A 59 11.63 4.95 7.67
N GLY A 60 10.72 5.49 6.88
CA GLY A 60 9.61 4.70 6.42
C GLY A 60 10.02 3.67 5.40
N HIS A 61 9.49 2.48 5.55
CA HIS A 61 9.80 1.40 4.62
C HIS A 61 8.71 1.25 3.56
N ASN A 62 9.08 0.58 2.50
CA ASN A 62 8.14 0.33 1.43
C ASN A 62 7.39 -0.95 1.70
N VAL A 63 6.68 -1.01 2.79
CA VAL A 63 5.90 -2.19 3.13
C VAL A 63 4.45 -1.79 3.16
N ARG A 64 3.59 -2.78 2.93
CA ARG A 64 2.16 -2.51 2.84
C ARG A 64 1.62 -1.73 4.03
N SER A 65 2.04 -2.05 5.22
CA SER A 65 1.52 -1.38 6.40
C SER A 65 1.97 0.07 6.53
N ASN A 66 2.88 0.52 5.68
CA ASN A 66 3.32 1.90 5.70
C ASN A 66 2.86 2.67 4.47
N MET A 67 1.98 2.08 3.67
CA MET A 67 1.55 2.72 2.44
C MET A 67 0.05 2.77 2.39
N CYS A 68 -0.49 3.86 1.95
CA CYS A 68 -1.93 3.99 1.87
C CYS A 68 -2.33 4.73 0.61
N CYS A 69 -3.62 4.75 0.35
CA CYS A 69 -4.17 5.41 -0.81
C CYS A 69 -4.41 6.87 -0.44
N ALA A 70 -3.97 7.78 -1.25
CA ALA A 70 -4.17 9.20 -0.97
C ALA A 70 -4.41 9.97 -2.25
N CYS A 71 -5.14 11.06 -2.14
CA CYS A 71 -5.33 11.92 -3.31
C CYS A 71 -4.07 12.78 -3.43
N SER A 72 -3.82 13.29 -4.62
CA SER A 72 -2.60 14.03 -4.85
C SER A 72 -2.52 15.28 -3.98
N SER A 73 -3.65 15.88 -3.68
CA SER A 73 -3.67 17.07 -2.87
C SER A 73 -3.20 16.78 -1.43
N CYS A 74 -3.75 15.74 -0.81
CA CYS A 74 -3.33 15.39 0.54
C CYS A 74 -1.89 14.89 0.54
N ASN A 75 -1.53 14.14 -0.49
CA ASN A 75 -0.18 13.63 -0.58
C ASN A 75 0.83 14.77 -0.63
N ARG A 76 0.56 15.76 -1.46
CA ARG A 76 1.45 16.91 -1.55
C ARG A 76 1.48 17.72 -0.27
N SER A 77 0.32 17.90 0.34
CA SER A 77 0.24 18.68 1.56
C SER A 77 1.02 18.01 2.70
N LYS A 78 0.92 16.68 2.77
CA LYS A 78 1.62 15.98 3.82
C LYS A 78 3.11 15.96 3.58
N ALA A 79 3.50 15.81 2.31
CA ALA A 79 4.91 15.78 1.94
C ALA A 79 5.67 14.82 2.87
N SER A 80 6.73 15.26 3.50
CA SER A 80 7.52 14.39 4.36
C SER A 80 7.22 14.62 5.83
N SER A 81 6.05 15.13 6.14
CA SER A 81 5.69 15.34 7.53
C SER A 81 5.27 14.04 8.19
N LEU A 82 5.46 13.96 9.49
CA LEU A 82 4.99 12.80 10.21
C LEU A 82 3.48 12.87 10.31
N LEU A 83 2.84 11.73 10.33
CA LEU A 83 1.39 11.69 10.37
C LEU A 83 0.84 12.47 11.56
N GLU A 84 1.41 12.25 12.73
CA GLU A 84 0.89 12.88 13.93
C GLU A 84 1.15 14.39 13.97
N HIS A 85 2.02 14.90 13.12
CA HIS A 85 2.26 16.33 13.08
C HIS A 85 1.44 17.01 11.99
N TRP A 86 1.03 16.26 11.00
CA TRP A 86 0.27 16.82 9.90
C TRP A 86 -1.22 16.57 10.04
N TYR A 87 -1.60 15.37 10.43
CA TYR A 87 -3.00 15.01 10.49
C TYR A 87 -3.49 15.19 11.92
N THR A 88 -3.60 16.42 12.34
CA THR A 88 -4.01 16.74 13.70
C THR A 88 -5.44 17.23 13.70
N GLU A 89 -6.00 17.40 14.85
CA GLU A 89 -7.37 17.87 14.95
C GLU A 89 -7.59 19.21 14.26
N ASP A 90 -6.50 19.96 14.04
CA ASP A 90 -6.63 21.21 13.35
C ASP A 90 -6.65 21.06 11.84
N HIS A 91 -6.37 19.89 11.34
CA HIS A 91 -6.35 19.67 9.91
C HIS A 91 -7.77 19.69 9.38
N LYS A 92 -7.98 20.39 8.26
CA LYS A 92 -9.34 20.57 7.77
C LYS A 92 -10.06 19.29 7.43
N HIS A 93 -9.35 18.23 7.15
CA HIS A 93 -10.00 16.96 6.82
C HIS A 93 -9.87 15.95 7.95
N TYR A 94 -9.44 16.37 9.11
CA TYR A 94 -9.19 15.41 10.18
C TYR A 94 -10.45 14.65 10.55
N SER A 95 -10.28 13.38 10.80
CA SER A 95 -11.35 12.54 11.31
C SER A 95 -10.68 11.54 12.22
N LYS A 96 -11.17 11.43 13.44
CA LYS A 96 -10.59 10.50 14.37
C LYS A 96 -10.75 9.09 13.86
N GLU A 97 -11.85 8.80 13.19
CA GLU A 97 -12.06 7.47 12.64
C GLU A 97 -11.00 7.15 11.59
N ARG A 98 -10.69 8.09 10.74
CA ARG A 98 -9.68 7.84 9.73
C ARG A 98 -8.29 7.77 10.35
N PHE A 99 -8.05 8.56 11.39
CA PHE A 99 -6.76 8.51 12.06
C PHE A 99 -6.59 7.13 12.70
N ASP A 100 -7.63 6.65 13.38
CA ASP A 100 -7.58 5.35 14.01
C ASP A 100 -7.40 4.24 12.96
N LYS A 101 -8.03 4.38 11.82
CA LYS A 101 -7.90 3.40 10.76
C LYS A 101 -6.47 3.38 10.24
N LEU A 102 -5.84 4.54 10.13
CA LEU A 102 -4.47 4.60 9.69
C LEU A 102 -3.54 3.91 10.69
N ILE A 103 -3.77 4.15 11.97
CA ILE A 103 -2.96 3.52 12.99
C ILE A 103 -3.15 2.00 12.95
N GLU A 104 -4.38 1.56 12.82
CA GLU A 104 -4.69 0.16 12.75
C GLU A 104 -4.03 -0.47 11.53
N TRP A 105 -4.07 0.23 10.43
CA TRP A 105 -3.44 -0.27 9.21
C TRP A 105 -1.93 -0.41 9.39
N MET A 106 -1.31 0.55 10.06
CA MET A 106 0.11 0.49 10.28
C MET A 106 0.52 -0.64 11.23
N GLU A 107 -0.41 -1.09 12.04
CA GLU A 107 -0.11 -2.15 12.97
C GLU A 107 -0.34 -3.54 12.41
N GLN A 108 -0.86 -3.63 11.19
CA GLN A 108 -1.12 -4.94 10.63
C GLN A 108 0.18 -5.69 10.43
N LYS A 109 0.13 -6.95 10.69
CA LYS A 109 1.30 -7.73 10.53
C LYS A 109 1.24 -8.46 9.22
N PRO A 110 2.19 -8.31 8.48
CA PRO A 110 2.21 -8.86 7.19
C PRO A 110 1.96 -10.33 7.25
N CYS A 111 2.58 -11.04 7.17
CA CYS A 111 2.39 -12.34 7.08
C CYS A 111 1.68 -12.98 8.01
N SER A 112 1.48 -12.46 8.75
CA SER A 112 0.86 -13.03 9.69
C SER A 112 0.28 -14.15 9.20
N ILE A 113 0.25 -14.41 8.99
CA ILE A 113 -0.38 -15.18 8.65
C ILE A 113 -0.41 -16.32 8.25
N LYS A 114 -0.77 -16.59 8.13
CA LYS A 114 -1.06 -17.53 7.68
C LYS A 114 -0.29 -18.42 7.20
N LEU A 115 0.36 -18.22 6.94
CA LEU A 115 1.16 -18.96 6.36
C LEU A 115 1.48 -19.99 7.16
N PRO A 116 1.35 -19.89 7.98
CA PRO A 116 1.68 -20.77 8.91
C PRO A 116 1.72 -22.07 8.45
N SER A 117 0.90 -22.35 8.11
CA SER A 117 0.81 -23.60 7.83
C SER A 117 2.05 -24.11 7.41
N THR A 118 2.46 -23.90 6.48
CA THR A 118 3.58 -24.55 6.07
C THR A 118 4.63 -23.90 6.49
N GLY A 119 4.35 -22.94 6.87
CA GLY A 119 5.43 -22.32 7.34
C GLY A 119 6.52 -22.24 6.48
N LYS A 120 6.76 -22.69 5.84
CA LYS A 120 7.81 -22.58 5.18
C LYS A 120 8.00 -21.44 4.74
N ALA A 121 7.79 -20.86 4.99
CA ALA A 121 8.01 -19.83 4.55
C ALA A 121 7.93 -19.22 3.59
N VAL A 122 8.35 -19.43 3.31
CA VAL A 122 8.28 -18.93 2.26
C VAL A 122 7.49 -17.92 2.02
N PRO A 123 6.58 -18.07 2.10
CA PRO A 123 5.74 -17.13 1.75
C PRO A 123 6.06 -15.87 2.24
N TYR A 124 6.14 -15.81 3.31
CA TYR A 124 6.26 -14.72 3.85
C TYR A 124 7.33 -14.01 3.36
N ILE A 125 8.21 -14.65 3.17
CA ILE A 125 9.28 -14.04 2.74
C ILE A 125 8.93 -13.44 1.52
N SER A 126 8.25 -14.14 0.75
CA SER A 126 7.99 -13.62 -0.50
C SER A 126 7.28 -12.33 -0.39
N ASN A 127 6.54 -12.12 0.58
CA ASN A 127 5.86 -10.92 0.67
C ASN A 127 6.76 -9.80 0.90
N ASP A 128 7.57 -9.87 1.87
CA ASP A 128 8.48 -8.83 2.13
C ASP A 128 9.39 -8.62 0.98
N PHE A 129 9.86 -9.67 0.41
CA PHE A 129 10.72 -9.57 -0.70
C PHE A 129 10.04 -8.77 -1.79
N TYR A 130 8.82 -9.05 -2.03
CA TYR A 130 8.10 -8.43 -3.02
C TYR A 130 7.97 -6.99 -2.74
N LEU A 131 7.70 -6.64 -1.55
CA LEU A 131 7.56 -5.28 -1.21
C LEU A 131 8.85 -4.56 -1.39
N GLY A 132 9.91 -5.13 -1.03
CA GLY A 132 11.17 -4.52 -1.19
C GLY A 132 11.45 -4.28 -2.64
N TRP A 133 11.06 -5.18 -3.45
CA TRP A 133 11.26 -5.04 -4.79
C TRP A 133 10.46 -3.99 -5.39
N VAL A 134 9.23 -4.00 -5.11
CA VAL A 134 8.39 -3.06 -5.64
C VAL A 134 8.79 -1.71 -5.25
N ALA A 135 9.38 -1.63 -4.19
CA ALA A 135 9.70 -0.37 -3.67
C ALA A 135 10.83 0.28 -4.38
N THR A 136 11.59 -0.42 -4.98
CA THR A 136 12.64 0.21 -5.71
C THR A 136 12.20 0.37 -7.14
#